data_4d0860bf086a544fc03ee0fa352f9a36
#
_entry.id   4d0860bf086a544fc03ee0fa352f9a36
#
_cell.length_a   1.000
_cell.length_b   1.000
_cell.length_c   1.000
_cell.angle_alpha   90.00
_cell.angle_beta   90.00
_cell.angle_gamma   90.00
#
_symmetry.space_group_name_H-M   'P 1'
#
loop_
_entity.id
_entity.type
_entity.pdbx_description
1 polymer ?
#
loop_
_entity_poly.entity_id
_entity_poly.type
_entity_poly.pdbx_seq_one_letter_code
_entity_poly.pdbx_strand_id
1 'polypeptide(L)'
;MAINSYFFNAVLSGGEYDRLYNAEDVTSYLDQLVGNGVFPNPSTQLQVRASSGMQVTVGAGSGWIDGHKIVNTADMNLTLQASDVLLNRIDAVIFYVDYSARTMGISVKTGSLASSPSAPALTRTSARYEMCLAQIYVGKQVTSITAANITDTRGNSNLCGYVQGLIQQLDTTTLFQQWQAQFDEWFNAAKQEFQAGKLFKKYEGLYVTQTANESSFNVKTYVPHYSFAYDILEVYISGIHLNGNEYTITNNTITLETPIEEAGTVVDFVVYKSVDTD
;
A
#
# COMPACT_ATOMS: atom_id res chain seq x y z
N MET A 1 25.51 -21.87 23.41
CA MET A 1 24.99 -20.92 22.40
C MET A 1 26.22 -20.48 21.61
N ALA A 2 26.27 -20.79 20.33
CA ALA A 2 27.37 -20.36 19.48
C ALA A 2 26.97 -19.06 18.79
N ILE A 3 27.78 -18.03 18.91
CA ILE A 3 27.63 -16.78 18.16
C ILE A 3 28.59 -16.88 16.98
N ASN A 4 28.04 -16.79 15.77
CA ASN A 4 28.82 -16.70 14.56
C ASN A 4 28.93 -15.24 14.15
N SER A 5 30.12 -14.79 13.80
CA SER A 5 30.36 -13.44 13.29
C SER A 5 31.11 -13.53 11.96
N TYR A 6 30.65 -12.73 10.98
CA TYR A 6 31.06 -12.89 9.60
C TYR A 6 31.78 -11.68 9.04
N PHE A 7 32.59 -11.99 8.02
CA PHE A 7 33.32 -11.13 7.10
C PHE A 7 34.42 -10.30 7.76
N PHE A 8 35.17 -10.95 8.64
CA PHE A 8 36.47 -10.44 9.10
C PHE A 8 37.62 -11.09 8.34
N ASN A 9 38.70 -10.36 8.09
CA ASN A 9 39.87 -10.92 7.46
C ASN A 9 40.45 -12.09 8.31
N ALA A 10 40.76 -13.18 7.64
CA ALA A 10 41.45 -14.30 8.28
C ALA A 10 42.87 -13.91 8.66
N VAL A 11 43.35 -14.41 9.81
CA VAL A 11 44.71 -14.24 10.29
C VAL A 11 45.40 -15.60 10.26
N LEU A 12 46.60 -15.64 9.67
CA LEU A 12 47.43 -16.85 9.64
C LEU A 12 48.12 -17.00 10.99
N SER A 13 47.90 -18.11 11.69
CA SER A 13 48.53 -18.45 12.96
C SER A 13 48.85 -19.93 12.97
N GLY A 14 50.12 -20.29 13.27
CA GLY A 14 50.54 -21.68 13.32
C GLY A 14 50.49 -22.45 11.99
N GLY A 15 50.40 -21.75 10.84
CA GLY A 15 50.30 -22.36 9.52
C GLY A 15 48.86 -22.58 9.03
N GLU A 16 47.85 -22.20 9.83
CA GLU A 16 46.45 -22.29 9.49
C GLU A 16 45.76 -20.93 9.64
N TYR A 17 44.68 -20.72 8.88
CA TYR A 17 43.85 -19.53 9.02
C TYR A 17 42.83 -19.71 10.15
N ASP A 18 42.64 -18.69 10.96
CA ASP A 18 41.71 -18.67 12.10
C ASP A 18 40.23 -18.75 11.69
N ARG A 19 39.91 -18.48 10.44
CA ARG A 19 38.56 -18.57 9.90
C ARG A 19 38.55 -18.85 8.41
N LEU A 20 37.56 -19.63 7.99
CA LEU A 20 37.26 -19.93 6.60
C LEU A 20 35.76 -19.68 6.38
N TYR A 21 35.42 -19.05 5.30
CA TYR A 21 34.02 -18.85 4.89
C TYR A 21 33.71 -19.80 3.76
N ASN A 22 32.57 -20.44 3.85
CA ASN A 22 32.05 -21.31 2.78
C ASN A 22 30.84 -20.66 2.07
N ALA A 23 30.24 -21.37 1.11
CA ALA A 23 29.13 -20.84 0.33
C ALA A 23 27.90 -20.55 1.21
N GLU A 24 27.65 -21.38 2.22
CA GLU A 24 26.52 -21.23 3.15
C GLU A 24 26.62 -19.94 3.98
N ASP A 25 27.82 -19.52 4.34
CA ASP A 25 28.02 -18.25 5.07
C ASP A 25 27.61 -17.04 4.21
N VAL A 26 27.93 -17.08 2.91
CA VAL A 26 27.59 -16.02 1.96
C VAL A 26 26.10 -16.07 1.62
N THR A 27 25.55 -17.25 1.33
CA THR A 27 24.14 -17.40 0.95
C THR A 27 23.22 -17.02 2.11
N SER A 28 23.52 -17.40 3.35
CA SER A 28 22.73 -17.03 4.52
C SER A 28 22.70 -15.52 4.78
N TYR A 29 23.82 -14.82 4.49
CA TYR A 29 23.85 -13.37 4.56
C TYR A 29 22.98 -12.72 3.47
N LEU A 30 23.08 -13.21 2.23
CA LEU A 30 22.31 -12.68 1.11
C LEU A 30 20.81 -12.98 1.25
N ASP A 31 20.44 -14.10 1.83
CA ASP A 31 19.06 -14.50 2.08
C ASP A 31 18.32 -13.54 3.02
N GLN A 32 19.04 -12.93 3.96
CA GLN A 32 18.46 -11.88 4.83
C GLN A 32 18.23 -10.54 4.12
N LEU A 33 18.87 -10.33 2.97
CA LEU A 33 18.78 -9.09 2.20
C LEU A 33 17.79 -9.17 1.04
N VAL A 34 17.60 -10.38 0.48
CA VAL A 34 16.90 -10.60 -0.78
C VAL A 34 15.92 -11.75 -0.66
N GLY A 35 14.65 -11.48 -0.83
CA GLY A 35 13.58 -12.47 -0.78
C GLY A 35 13.55 -13.38 -2.01
N ASN A 36 12.97 -14.58 -1.84
CA ASN A 36 12.83 -15.59 -2.87
C ASN A 36 11.92 -15.15 -4.00
N GLY A 37 12.22 -15.56 -5.23
CA GLY A 37 11.38 -15.24 -6.39
C GLY A 37 12.11 -15.21 -7.72
N VAL A 38 11.43 -14.74 -8.74
CA VAL A 38 11.95 -14.45 -10.06
C VAL A 38 12.40 -12.99 -10.12
N PHE A 39 13.55 -12.71 -10.71
CA PHE A 39 13.97 -11.32 -10.91
C PHE A 39 13.01 -10.61 -11.88
N PRO A 40 12.50 -9.40 -11.55
CA PRO A 40 11.49 -8.74 -12.40
C PRO A 40 12.05 -8.16 -13.70
N ASN A 41 13.36 -8.00 -13.81
CA ASN A 41 14.03 -7.40 -14.96
C ASN A 41 15.13 -8.32 -15.52
N PRO A 42 15.23 -8.40 -16.85
CA PRO A 42 14.29 -7.92 -17.88
C PRO A 42 12.93 -8.67 -17.82
N SER A 43 11.88 -8.06 -18.36
CA SER A 43 10.44 -8.32 -18.09
C SER A 43 9.89 -9.72 -18.40
N THR A 44 10.59 -10.55 -19.15
CA THR A 44 10.13 -11.89 -19.54
C THR A 44 10.76 -13.03 -18.74
N GLN A 45 11.40 -12.70 -17.64
CA GLN A 45 12.19 -13.61 -16.80
C GLN A 45 11.46 -14.91 -16.48
N LEU A 46 12.00 -16.02 -16.96
CA LEU A 46 11.50 -17.39 -16.75
C LEU A 46 10.01 -17.56 -17.10
N GLN A 47 9.47 -16.74 -18.00
CA GLN A 47 8.08 -16.88 -18.43
C GLN A 47 7.86 -18.21 -19.13
N VAL A 48 6.80 -18.93 -18.75
CA VAL A 48 6.37 -20.16 -19.40
C VAL A 48 5.41 -19.85 -20.52
N ARG A 49 5.68 -20.37 -21.71
CA ARG A 49 4.89 -20.18 -22.93
C ARG A 49 4.55 -21.51 -23.56
N ALA A 50 3.44 -21.58 -24.27
CA ALA A 50 3.11 -22.76 -25.08
C ALA A 50 4.15 -22.95 -26.21
N SER A 51 4.47 -24.20 -26.49
CA SER A 51 5.31 -24.60 -27.60
C SER A 51 4.53 -25.60 -28.51
N SER A 52 5.19 -26.41 -29.28
CA SER A 52 4.54 -27.39 -30.16
C SER A 52 4.17 -28.67 -29.42
N GLY A 53 2.98 -29.20 -29.66
CA GLY A 53 2.54 -30.46 -29.04
C GLY A 53 2.44 -30.38 -27.53
N MET A 54 2.89 -31.40 -26.83
CA MET A 54 2.90 -31.49 -25.37
C MET A 54 4.17 -30.88 -24.79
N GLN A 55 4.53 -29.70 -25.25
CA GLN A 55 5.70 -28.98 -24.77
C GLN A 55 5.37 -27.56 -24.37
N VAL A 56 6.17 -27.02 -23.44
CA VAL A 56 6.21 -25.63 -23.06
C VAL A 56 7.63 -25.11 -23.09
N THR A 57 7.79 -23.84 -23.33
CA THR A 57 9.08 -23.15 -23.35
C THR A 57 9.18 -22.23 -22.13
N VAL A 58 10.25 -22.38 -21.36
CA VAL A 58 10.64 -21.43 -20.31
C VAL A 58 11.62 -20.44 -20.89
N GLY A 59 11.26 -19.15 -20.88
CA GLY A 59 12.12 -18.09 -21.42
C GLY A 59 13.40 -17.88 -20.61
N ALA A 60 14.37 -17.19 -21.21
CA ALA A 60 15.57 -16.75 -20.49
C ALA A 60 15.21 -15.90 -19.27
N GLY A 61 16.03 -16.00 -18.21
CA GLY A 61 15.80 -15.25 -16.98
C GLY A 61 16.53 -15.82 -15.78
N SER A 62 16.28 -15.22 -14.61
CA SER A 62 16.94 -15.61 -13.37
C SER A 62 15.93 -15.77 -12.23
N GLY A 63 16.20 -16.70 -11.33
CA GLY A 63 15.47 -16.93 -10.09
C GLY A 63 16.40 -16.96 -8.90
N TRP A 64 15.83 -16.78 -7.71
CA TRP A 64 16.52 -16.73 -6.44
C TRP A 64 15.76 -17.53 -5.38
N ILE A 65 16.49 -18.40 -4.67
CA ILE A 65 15.96 -19.18 -3.54
C ILE A 65 17.05 -19.27 -2.48
N ASP A 66 16.77 -18.77 -1.28
CA ASP A 66 17.59 -18.91 -0.06
C ASP A 66 19.09 -18.61 -0.32
N GLY A 67 19.37 -17.46 -0.92
CA GLY A 67 20.74 -17.04 -1.23
C GLY A 67 21.33 -17.68 -2.51
N HIS A 68 20.63 -18.60 -3.16
CA HIS A 68 21.11 -19.30 -4.36
C HIS A 68 20.44 -18.72 -5.61
N LYS A 69 21.23 -18.55 -6.68
CA LYS A 69 20.76 -17.98 -7.96
C LYS A 69 20.81 -19.03 -9.07
N ILE A 70 19.67 -19.17 -9.78
CA ILE A 70 19.62 -19.87 -11.07
C ILE A 70 19.57 -18.85 -12.21
N VAL A 71 20.24 -19.16 -13.32
CA VAL A 71 20.19 -18.38 -14.55
C VAL A 71 19.87 -19.31 -15.72
N ASN A 72 18.76 -19.06 -16.38
CA ASN A 72 18.44 -19.66 -17.67
C ASN A 72 18.82 -18.66 -18.77
N THR A 73 19.84 -18.97 -19.56
CA THR A 73 20.44 -18.04 -20.53
C THR A 73 19.73 -18.01 -21.88
N ALA A 74 18.87 -18.99 -22.16
CA ALA A 74 18.15 -19.13 -23.42
C ALA A 74 16.79 -19.80 -23.22
N ASP A 75 15.94 -19.78 -24.22
CA ASP A 75 14.69 -20.53 -24.21
C ASP A 75 14.94 -22.03 -24.01
N MET A 76 14.26 -22.61 -23.02
CA MET A 76 14.37 -24.00 -22.64
C MET A 76 13.03 -24.71 -22.84
N ASN A 77 13.00 -25.77 -23.65
CA ASN A 77 11.79 -26.58 -23.86
C ASN A 77 11.68 -27.65 -22.78
N LEU A 78 10.48 -27.77 -22.22
CA LEU A 78 10.09 -28.82 -21.29
C LEU A 78 8.96 -29.64 -21.90
N THR A 79 9.11 -30.98 -21.88
CA THR A 79 8.09 -31.91 -22.36
C THR A 79 7.19 -32.36 -21.21
N LEU A 80 5.90 -32.20 -21.36
CA LEU A 80 4.91 -32.74 -20.46
C LEU A 80 4.60 -34.22 -20.85
N GLN A 81 4.18 -34.98 -19.86
CA GLN A 81 3.66 -36.32 -20.15
C GLN A 81 2.40 -36.24 -21.04
N ALA A 82 2.15 -37.27 -21.84
CA ALA A 82 0.95 -37.37 -22.65
C ALA A 82 -0.31 -37.21 -21.78
N SER A 83 -1.39 -36.70 -22.38
CA SER A 83 -2.69 -36.57 -21.71
C SER A 83 -3.27 -37.96 -21.44
N ASP A 84 -4.10 -38.04 -20.42
CA ASP A 84 -4.91 -39.23 -20.16
C ASP A 84 -6.16 -39.26 -21.04
N VAL A 85 -6.72 -40.46 -21.25
CA VAL A 85 -7.92 -40.66 -22.09
C VAL A 85 -9.21 -40.21 -21.37
N LEU A 86 -9.26 -40.30 -20.04
CA LEU A 86 -10.48 -40.15 -19.25
C LEU A 86 -10.41 -38.94 -18.29
N LEU A 87 -9.24 -38.64 -17.76
CA LEU A 87 -9.05 -37.70 -16.67
C LEU A 87 -8.16 -36.52 -17.07
N ASN A 88 -8.35 -35.42 -16.35
CA ASN A 88 -7.54 -34.23 -16.49
C ASN A 88 -6.44 -34.20 -15.42
N ARG A 89 -5.44 -33.32 -15.57
CA ARG A 89 -4.46 -33.00 -14.52
C ARG A 89 -4.00 -31.57 -14.63
N ILE A 90 -3.37 -31.08 -13.58
CA ILE A 90 -2.65 -29.79 -13.59
C ILE A 90 -1.19 -30.07 -13.27
N ASP A 91 -0.30 -29.82 -14.23
CA ASP A 91 1.14 -29.90 -14.04
C ASP A 91 1.68 -28.54 -13.57
N ALA A 92 2.80 -28.53 -12.87
CA ALA A 92 3.49 -27.31 -12.45
C ALA A 92 4.87 -27.22 -13.10
N VAL A 93 5.19 -26.12 -13.74
CA VAL A 93 6.57 -25.78 -14.10
C VAL A 93 7.19 -25.11 -12.89
N ILE A 94 8.21 -25.71 -12.34
CA ILE A 94 8.89 -25.27 -11.13
C ILE A 94 10.35 -24.95 -11.40
N PHE A 95 10.90 -23.99 -10.67
CA PHE A 95 12.32 -23.92 -10.42
C PHE A 95 12.59 -24.25 -8.95
N TYR A 96 13.75 -24.80 -8.66
CA TYR A 96 14.04 -25.32 -7.34
C TYR A 96 15.52 -25.26 -6.99
N VAL A 97 15.80 -25.27 -5.71
CA VAL A 97 17.09 -25.62 -5.14
C VAL A 97 17.00 -27.00 -4.48
N ASP A 98 18.00 -27.84 -4.72
CA ASP A 98 18.19 -29.11 -4.05
C ASP A 98 19.50 -29.03 -3.23
N TYR A 99 19.34 -28.89 -1.93
CA TYR A 99 20.49 -28.73 -1.02
C TYR A 99 21.31 -30.02 -0.90
N SER A 100 20.67 -31.18 -0.98
CA SER A 100 21.33 -32.47 -0.93
C SER A 100 22.21 -32.73 -2.16
N ALA A 101 21.65 -32.43 -3.34
CA ALA A 101 22.38 -32.53 -4.61
C ALA A 101 23.26 -31.29 -4.88
N ARG A 102 23.11 -30.22 -4.11
CA ARG A 102 23.79 -28.92 -4.29
C ARG A 102 23.63 -28.36 -5.69
N THR A 103 22.39 -28.32 -6.17
CA THR A 103 22.05 -27.87 -7.51
C THR A 103 20.74 -27.12 -7.55
N MET A 104 20.55 -26.30 -8.57
CA MET A 104 19.26 -25.69 -8.93
C MET A 104 18.85 -26.19 -10.31
N GLY A 105 17.54 -26.25 -10.53
CA GLY A 105 17.00 -26.67 -11.82
C GLY A 105 15.61 -26.11 -12.09
N ILE A 106 15.17 -26.33 -13.33
CA ILE A 106 13.81 -26.06 -13.80
C ILE A 106 13.25 -27.36 -14.33
N SER A 107 12.05 -27.74 -13.92
CA SER A 107 11.43 -28.99 -14.34
C SER A 107 9.91 -28.91 -14.32
N VAL A 108 9.29 -29.95 -14.91
CA VAL A 108 7.84 -30.17 -14.78
C VAL A 108 7.58 -31.10 -13.61
N LYS A 109 6.69 -30.66 -12.70
CA LYS A 109 6.11 -31.51 -11.66
C LYS A 109 4.73 -31.94 -12.11
N THR A 110 4.58 -33.22 -12.44
CA THR A 110 3.33 -33.78 -12.95
C THR A 110 2.29 -33.89 -11.85
N GLY A 111 1.09 -33.42 -12.10
CA GLY A 111 -0.03 -33.50 -11.18
C GLY A 111 -0.76 -34.83 -11.21
N SER A 112 -1.68 -35.01 -10.26
CA SER A 112 -2.52 -36.19 -10.18
C SER A 112 -3.70 -36.11 -11.15
N LEU A 113 -4.07 -37.26 -11.74
CA LEU A 113 -5.23 -37.37 -12.61
C LEU A 113 -6.52 -37.32 -11.79
N ALA A 114 -7.46 -36.46 -12.20
CA ALA A 114 -8.78 -36.36 -11.57
C ALA A 114 -9.80 -35.71 -12.52
N SER A 115 -11.09 -35.90 -12.23
CA SER A 115 -12.17 -35.19 -12.96
C SER A 115 -12.14 -33.67 -12.68
N SER A 116 -11.76 -33.27 -11.44
CA SER A 116 -11.48 -31.93 -11.05
C SER A 116 -10.07 -31.85 -10.43
N PRO A 117 -9.02 -31.67 -11.26
CA PRO A 117 -7.65 -31.76 -10.81
C PRO A 117 -7.21 -30.52 -10.02
N SER A 118 -6.28 -30.73 -9.09
CA SER A 118 -5.57 -29.67 -8.39
C SER A 118 -4.08 -29.67 -8.77
N ALA A 119 -3.44 -28.53 -8.64
CA ALA A 119 -2.01 -28.41 -8.86
C ALA A 119 -1.23 -29.24 -7.81
N PRO A 120 -0.08 -29.83 -8.19
CA PRO A 120 0.75 -30.56 -7.25
C PRO A 120 1.31 -29.65 -6.16
N ALA A 121 1.34 -30.15 -4.93
CA ALA A 121 1.90 -29.43 -3.80
C ALA A 121 3.41 -29.17 -4.03
N LEU A 122 3.86 -27.96 -3.73
CA LEU A 122 5.27 -27.60 -3.79
C LEU A 122 6.02 -28.20 -2.59
N THR A 123 7.20 -28.73 -2.85
CA THR A 123 8.10 -29.19 -1.79
C THR A 123 8.85 -27.99 -1.22
N ARG A 124 8.71 -27.78 0.09
CA ARG A 124 9.40 -26.70 0.83
C ARG A 124 9.95 -27.27 2.13
N THR A 125 11.10 -27.90 2.03
CA THR A 125 11.79 -28.56 3.13
C THR A 125 13.23 -28.09 3.19
N SER A 126 13.95 -28.45 4.26
CA SER A 126 15.40 -28.19 4.39
C SER A 126 16.26 -28.93 3.36
N ALA A 127 15.72 -29.95 2.69
CA ALA A 127 16.43 -30.69 1.64
C ALA A 127 16.16 -30.12 0.23
N ARG A 128 14.97 -29.54 0.01
CA ARG A 128 14.56 -29.04 -1.30
C ARG A 128 13.50 -27.96 -1.17
N TYR A 129 13.67 -26.87 -1.92
CA TYR A 129 12.70 -25.79 -1.99
C TYR A 129 12.29 -25.55 -3.44
N GLU A 130 10.97 -25.53 -3.68
CA GLU A 130 10.36 -25.38 -5.01
C GLU A 130 9.50 -24.13 -5.09
N MET A 131 9.59 -23.45 -6.24
CA MET A 131 8.75 -22.30 -6.59
C MET A 131 8.10 -22.57 -7.95
N CYS A 132 6.81 -22.23 -8.08
CA CYS A 132 6.02 -22.52 -9.29
C CYS A 132 6.02 -21.31 -10.23
N LEU A 133 6.56 -21.48 -11.43
CA LEU A 133 6.54 -20.45 -12.49
C LEU A 133 5.19 -20.37 -13.18
N ALA A 134 4.58 -21.53 -13.47
CA ALA A 134 3.26 -21.63 -14.08
C ALA A 134 2.59 -22.96 -13.76
N GLN A 135 1.27 -22.93 -13.73
CA GLN A 135 0.42 -24.14 -13.70
C GLN A 135 -0.13 -24.40 -15.10
N ILE A 136 -0.15 -25.66 -15.51
CA ILE A 136 -0.55 -26.08 -16.85
C ILE A 136 -1.70 -27.06 -16.75
N TYR A 137 -2.87 -26.65 -17.21
CA TYR A 137 -4.02 -27.54 -17.30
C TYR A 137 -3.87 -28.48 -18.50
N VAL A 138 -3.78 -29.75 -18.24
CA VAL A 138 -3.72 -30.82 -19.25
C VAL A 138 -5.06 -31.54 -19.28
N GLY A 139 -5.89 -31.16 -20.25
CA GLY A 139 -7.19 -31.80 -20.47
C GLY A 139 -7.03 -33.24 -20.97
N LYS A 140 -8.06 -34.07 -20.78
CA LYS A 140 -8.11 -35.38 -21.35
C LYS A 140 -8.04 -35.34 -22.89
N GLN A 141 -7.36 -36.33 -23.50
CA GLN A 141 -7.25 -36.49 -24.95
C GLN A 141 -6.66 -35.33 -25.73
N VAL A 142 -6.00 -34.36 -25.03
CA VAL A 142 -5.32 -33.27 -25.73
C VAL A 142 -3.96 -33.73 -26.26
N THR A 143 -3.59 -33.23 -27.43
CA THR A 143 -2.31 -33.56 -28.09
C THR A 143 -1.37 -32.36 -28.11
N SER A 144 -1.83 -31.19 -27.65
CA SER A 144 -1.04 -29.97 -27.59
C SER A 144 -1.50 -29.04 -26.46
N ILE A 145 -0.56 -28.25 -25.95
CA ILE A 145 -0.79 -27.20 -24.95
C ILE A 145 -0.89 -25.86 -25.68
N THR A 146 -1.89 -25.08 -25.31
CA THR A 146 -2.09 -23.71 -25.80
C THR A 146 -1.84 -22.68 -24.69
N ALA A 147 -1.74 -21.42 -25.05
CA ALA A 147 -1.58 -20.34 -24.07
C ALA A 147 -2.73 -20.30 -23.03
N ALA A 148 -3.96 -20.67 -23.45
CA ALA A 148 -5.12 -20.72 -22.56
C ALA A 148 -5.01 -21.80 -21.47
N ASN A 149 -4.15 -22.79 -21.65
CA ASN A 149 -3.90 -23.85 -20.67
C ASN A 149 -2.87 -23.45 -19.60
N ILE A 150 -2.18 -22.31 -19.77
CA ILE A 150 -1.06 -21.90 -18.92
C ILE A 150 -1.51 -20.75 -18.02
N THR A 151 -1.43 -20.96 -16.73
CA THR A 151 -1.64 -19.91 -15.71
C THR A 151 -0.27 -19.49 -15.17
N ASP A 152 0.15 -18.25 -15.46
CA ASP A 152 1.38 -17.68 -14.93
C ASP A 152 1.24 -17.41 -13.43
N THR A 153 2.12 -18.01 -12.64
CA THR A 153 2.08 -17.89 -11.17
C THR A 153 3.24 -17.06 -10.60
N ARG A 154 4.10 -16.46 -11.45
CA ARG A 154 5.25 -15.68 -11.00
C ARG A 154 4.87 -14.50 -10.14
N GLY A 155 3.72 -13.85 -10.38
CA GLY A 155 3.20 -12.76 -9.57
C GLY A 155 2.55 -13.18 -8.25
N ASN A 156 2.35 -14.48 -8.01
CA ASN A 156 1.75 -14.99 -6.79
C ASN A 156 2.83 -15.33 -5.75
N SER A 157 2.95 -14.53 -4.71
CA SER A 157 3.95 -14.69 -3.66
C SER A 157 3.84 -16.00 -2.87
N ASN A 158 2.66 -16.64 -2.83
CA ASN A 158 2.49 -17.95 -2.19
C ASN A 158 3.07 -19.09 -3.03
N LEU A 159 3.18 -18.92 -4.35
CA LEU A 159 3.65 -19.94 -5.28
C LEU A 159 5.05 -19.65 -5.81
N CYS A 160 5.34 -18.40 -6.15
CA CYS A 160 6.60 -17.95 -6.70
C CYS A 160 6.99 -16.59 -6.10
N GLY A 161 6.42 -15.51 -6.62
CA GLY A 161 6.78 -14.14 -6.28
C GLY A 161 7.92 -13.59 -7.13
N TYR A 162 8.09 -12.28 -7.03
CA TYR A 162 9.25 -11.57 -7.57
C TYR A 162 10.25 -11.28 -6.46
N VAL A 163 11.52 -11.32 -6.81
CA VAL A 163 12.62 -10.94 -5.90
C VAL A 163 12.43 -9.51 -5.42
N GLN A 164 12.47 -9.33 -4.11
CA GLN A 164 12.35 -8.03 -3.43
C GLN A 164 13.45 -7.89 -2.38
N GLY A 165 13.89 -6.65 -2.15
CA GLY A 165 14.79 -6.35 -1.04
C GLY A 165 14.04 -6.47 0.29
N LEU A 166 14.57 -7.26 1.23
CA LEU A 166 13.96 -7.48 2.54
C LEU A 166 14.20 -6.31 3.50
N ILE A 167 15.25 -5.51 3.28
CA ILE A 167 15.61 -4.36 4.13
C ILE A 167 14.50 -3.27 4.12
N GLN A 168 13.65 -3.23 3.10
CA GLN A 168 12.54 -2.28 3.01
C GLN A 168 11.22 -2.80 3.61
N GLN A 169 11.18 -4.03 4.05
CA GLN A 169 10.03 -4.62 4.76
C GLN A 169 10.14 -4.39 6.28
N LEU A 170 10.18 -3.13 6.70
CA LEU A 170 9.59 -2.83 7.99
C LEU A 170 8.10 -3.21 7.85
N ASP A 171 7.65 -4.16 8.64
CA ASP A 171 6.22 -4.42 8.76
C ASP A 171 5.56 -3.19 9.39
N THR A 172 5.17 -2.27 8.52
CA THR A 172 4.47 -1.05 8.90
C THR A 172 2.98 -1.31 9.16
N THR A 173 2.50 -2.54 8.98
CA THR A 173 1.08 -2.89 9.11
C THR A 173 0.54 -2.50 10.47
N THR A 174 1.26 -2.83 11.55
CA THR A 174 0.86 -2.45 12.91
C THR A 174 0.88 -0.94 13.10
N LEU A 175 1.87 -0.25 12.56
CA LEU A 175 1.98 1.21 12.62
C LEU A 175 0.84 1.89 11.84
N PHE A 176 0.54 1.41 10.62
CA PHE A 176 -0.58 1.91 9.82
C PHE A 176 -1.93 1.62 10.49
N GLN A 177 -2.11 0.46 11.10
CA GLN A 177 -3.32 0.14 11.86
C GLN A 177 -3.49 1.06 13.07
N GLN A 178 -2.41 1.36 13.79
CA GLN A 178 -2.44 2.31 14.91
C GLN A 178 -2.76 3.72 14.44
N TRP A 179 -2.16 4.19 13.36
CA TRP A 179 -2.46 5.49 12.77
C TRP A 179 -3.91 5.57 12.27
N GLN A 180 -4.38 4.52 11.60
CA GLN A 180 -5.76 4.46 11.14
C GLN A 180 -6.73 4.53 12.31
N ALA A 181 -6.50 3.78 13.39
CA ALA A 181 -7.33 3.82 14.58
C ALA A 181 -7.34 5.20 15.24
N GLN A 182 -6.17 5.85 15.39
CA GLN A 182 -6.06 7.21 15.94
C GLN A 182 -6.72 8.25 15.03
N PHE A 183 -6.56 8.11 13.71
CA PHE A 183 -7.22 8.99 12.74
C PHE A 183 -8.74 8.83 12.80
N ASP A 184 -9.24 7.60 12.84
CA ASP A 184 -10.68 7.34 12.91
C ASP A 184 -11.28 7.85 14.23
N GLU A 185 -10.57 7.71 15.34
CA GLU A 185 -10.98 8.28 16.63
C GLU A 185 -11.05 9.80 16.57
N TRP A 186 -9.99 10.45 16.10
CA TRP A 186 -9.95 11.91 15.95
C TRP A 186 -11.03 12.41 14.96
N PHE A 187 -11.17 11.75 13.80
CA PHE A 187 -12.15 12.11 12.79
C PHE A 187 -13.59 11.97 13.29
N ASN A 188 -13.87 10.90 14.03
CA ASN A 188 -15.19 10.70 14.61
C ASN A 188 -15.47 11.71 15.71
N ALA A 189 -14.50 12.06 16.54
CA ALA A 189 -14.62 13.12 17.53
C ALA A 189 -14.90 14.47 16.87
N ALA A 190 -14.11 14.86 15.87
CA ALA A 190 -14.31 16.08 15.10
C ALA A 190 -15.69 16.12 14.39
N LYS A 191 -16.11 14.99 13.83
CA LYS A 191 -17.44 14.85 13.20
C LYS A 191 -18.57 15.02 14.21
N GLN A 192 -18.43 14.47 15.42
CA GLN A 192 -19.44 14.64 16.47
C GLN A 192 -19.49 16.10 16.94
N GLU A 193 -18.38 16.76 17.09
CA GLU A 193 -18.32 18.19 17.42
C GLU A 193 -18.94 19.06 16.34
N PHE A 194 -18.67 18.75 15.07
CA PHE A 194 -19.30 19.42 13.93
C PHE A 194 -20.82 19.20 13.90
N GLN A 195 -21.29 17.95 14.07
CA GLN A 195 -22.72 17.62 14.10
C GLN A 195 -23.45 18.20 15.31
N ALA A 196 -22.76 18.39 16.45
CA ALA A 196 -23.30 19.02 17.64
C ALA A 196 -23.28 20.55 17.56
N GLY A 197 -22.83 21.14 16.45
CA GLY A 197 -22.68 22.59 16.30
C GLY A 197 -21.63 23.22 17.24
N LYS A 198 -20.72 22.39 17.76
CA LYS A 198 -19.75 22.84 18.77
C LYS A 198 -18.52 23.53 18.19
N LEU A 199 -18.26 23.44 16.89
CA LEU A 199 -17.11 24.10 16.27
C LEU A 199 -17.24 25.63 16.22
N PHE A 200 -18.48 26.11 16.16
CA PHE A 200 -18.77 27.53 16.21
C PHE A 200 -19.93 27.78 17.17
N LYS A 201 -19.72 28.65 18.10
CA LYS A 201 -20.79 29.23 18.88
C LYS A 201 -21.36 30.44 18.15
N LYS A 202 -22.66 30.46 17.93
CA LYS A 202 -23.39 31.58 17.36
C LYS A 202 -23.80 32.51 18.49
N TYR A 203 -23.43 33.78 18.36
CA TYR A 203 -23.86 34.87 19.24
C TYR A 203 -24.64 35.88 18.41
N GLU A 204 -25.70 36.43 18.97
CA GLU A 204 -26.53 37.40 18.32
C GLU A 204 -26.58 38.66 19.18
N GLY A 205 -26.47 39.81 18.54
CA GLY A 205 -26.67 41.12 19.18
C GLY A 205 -27.60 41.95 18.32
N LEU A 206 -28.49 42.67 18.96
CA LEU A 206 -29.48 43.49 18.28
C LEU A 206 -29.32 44.95 18.75
N TYR A 207 -29.35 45.84 17.80
CA TYR A 207 -29.42 47.30 18.03
C TYR A 207 -30.60 47.87 17.24
N VAL A 208 -31.26 48.84 17.82
CA VAL A 208 -32.29 49.63 17.13
C VAL A 208 -31.81 51.07 17.06
N THR A 209 -31.69 51.61 15.86
CA THR A 209 -31.18 52.97 15.66
C THR A 209 -32.00 53.99 16.44
N GLN A 210 -31.34 54.91 17.10
CA GLN A 210 -31.98 55.92 17.95
C GLN A 210 -32.21 57.23 17.18
N THR A 211 -31.36 57.50 16.21
CA THR A 211 -31.40 58.71 15.39
C THR A 211 -31.31 58.36 13.89
N ALA A 212 -31.71 59.28 13.03
CA ALA A 212 -31.46 59.13 11.58
C ALA A 212 -29.97 59.34 11.28
N ASN A 213 -29.49 58.72 10.20
CA ASN A 213 -28.15 58.74 9.65
C ASN A 213 -27.06 58.09 10.56
N GLU A 214 -27.47 57.13 11.38
CA GLU A 214 -26.49 56.30 12.07
C GLU A 214 -25.74 55.38 11.10
N SER A 215 -24.40 55.30 11.22
CA SER A 215 -23.58 54.51 10.31
C SER A 215 -22.45 53.73 11.01
N SER A 216 -22.25 53.94 12.32
CA SER A 216 -21.10 53.34 13.02
C SER A 216 -21.55 52.62 14.29
N PHE A 217 -21.20 51.35 14.42
CA PHE A 217 -21.65 50.47 15.51
C PHE A 217 -20.49 49.69 16.08
N ASN A 218 -20.26 49.80 17.39
CA ASN A 218 -19.28 48.95 18.05
C ASN A 218 -19.93 47.58 18.37
N VAL A 219 -19.61 46.57 17.58
CA VAL A 219 -20.20 45.23 17.69
C VAL A 219 -20.01 44.64 19.08
N LYS A 220 -18.88 44.91 19.75
CA LYS A 220 -18.61 44.41 21.09
C LYS A 220 -19.56 44.93 22.17
N THR A 221 -20.21 46.05 21.91
CA THR A 221 -21.26 46.59 22.80
C THR A 221 -22.49 45.67 22.80
N TYR A 222 -22.80 45.04 21.70
CA TYR A 222 -24.00 44.20 21.48
C TYR A 222 -23.69 42.72 21.57
N VAL A 223 -22.46 42.33 21.18
CA VAL A 223 -21.91 40.99 21.30
C VAL A 223 -20.59 41.07 22.08
N PRO A 224 -20.60 41.00 23.41
CA PRO A 224 -19.40 41.23 24.24
C PRO A 224 -18.20 40.30 23.94
N HIS A 225 -18.47 39.10 23.45
CA HIS A 225 -17.47 38.12 23.13
C HIS A 225 -16.83 38.26 21.72
N TYR A 226 -17.27 39.25 20.93
CA TYR A 226 -16.73 39.47 19.59
C TYR A 226 -15.27 39.86 19.59
N SER A 227 -14.50 39.24 18.70
CA SER A 227 -13.11 39.59 18.42
C SER A 227 -12.88 39.74 16.91
N PHE A 228 -12.60 40.95 16.48
CA PHE A 228 -12.33 41.27 15.06
C PHE A 228 -11.28 40.40 14.42
N ALA A 229 -10.29 39.90 15.15
CA ALA A 229 -9.16 39.15 14.60
C ALA A 229 -9.49 37.67 14.28
N TYR A 230 -10.52 37.10 14.91
CA TYR A 230 -10.72 35.67 14.92
C TYR A 230 -12.14 35.21 14.61
N ASP A 231 -13.14 36.10 14.76
CA ASP A 231 -14.55 35.73 14.64
C ASP A 231 -15.11 36.11 13.25
N ILE A 232 -16.08 35.34 12.78
CA ILE A 232 -16.85 35.69 11.58
C ILE A 232 -18.05 36.54 12.00
N LEU A 233 -18.20 37.69 11.39
CA LEU A 233 -19.29 38.62 11.63
C LEU A 233 -20.18 38.72 10.39
N GLU A 234 -21.48 38.53 10.60
CA GLU A 234 -22.52 38.85 9.60
C GLU A 234 -23.37 40.01 10.17
N VAL A 235 -23.72 40.95 9.33
CA VAL A 235 -24.53 42.13 9.70
C VAL A 235 -25.80 42.17 8.88
N TYR A 236 -26.92 42.40 9.52
CA TYR A 236 -28.21 42.50 8.87
C TYR A 236 -28.84 43.84 9.25
N ILE A 237 -29.52 44.48 8.28
CA ILE A 237 -30.34 45.66 8.51
C ILE A 237 -31.77 45.31 8.12
N SER A 238 -32.69 45.42 9.06
CA SER A 238 -34.11 45.02 8.87
C SER A 238 -34.26 43.61 8.25
N GLY A 239 -33.38 42.65 8.67
CA GLY A 239 -33.36 41.31 8.21
C GLY A 239 -32.68 41.08 6.84
N ILE A 240 -32.11 42.11 6.22
CA ILE A 240 -31.38 42.01 4.95
C ILE A 240 -29.87 41.93 5.28
N HIS A 241 -29.22 40.84 4.80
CA HIS A 241 -27.80 40.61 4.95
C HIS A 241 -26.99 41.64 4.15
N LEU A 242 -26.00 42.28 4.81
CA LEU A 242 -25.08 43.19 4.14
C LEU A 242 -23.90 42.43 3.54
N ASN A 243 -23.54 42.78 2.33
CA ASN A 243 -22.34 42.24 1.68
C ASN A 243 -21.08 42.95 2.22
N GLY A 244 -19.92 42.31 2.10
CA GLY A 244 -18.64 42.81 2.65
C GLY A 244 -18.12 44.13 2.07
N ASN A 245 -18.75 44.65 1.01
CA ASN A 245 -18.48 45.96 0.43
C ASN A 245 -19.46 47.06 0.85
N GLU A 246 -20.45 46.74 1.67
CA GLU A 246 -21.44 47.70 2.17
C GLU A 246 -21.09 48.25 3.56
N TYR A 247 -20.03 47.72 4.18
CA TYR A 247 -19.47 48.20 5.43
C TYR A 247 -17.97 47.91 5.53
N THR A 248 -17.30 48.64 6.37
CA THR A 248 -15.91 48.40 6.74
C THR A 248 -15.82 48.02 8.21
N ILE A 249 -14.81 47.26 8.58
CA ILE A 249 -14.54 46.85 9.98
C ILE A 249 -13.18 47.41 10.39
N THR A 250 -13.16 48.18 11.47
CA THR A 250 -11.92 48.61 12.10
C THR A 250 -11.96 48.27 13.59
N ASN A 251 -11.06 47.37 14.01
CA ASN A 251 -11.10 46.78 15.36
C ASN A 251 -12.45 46.08 15.60
N ASN A 252 -13.26 46.55 16.52
CA ASN A 252 -14.55 45.97 16.84
C ASN A 252 -15.73 46.86 16.35
N THR A 253 -15.46 47.84 15.50
CA THR A 253 -16.44 48.81 15.02
C THR A 253 -16.68 48.59 13.53
N ILE A 254 -17.91 48.40 13.14
CA ILE A 254 -18.34 48.47 11.73
C ILE A 254 -18.74 49.90 11.39
N THR A 255 -18.45 50.31 10.16
CA THR A 255 -18.92 51.55 9.57
C THR A 255 -19.59 51.26 8.25
N LEU A 256 -20.86 51.60 8.12
CA LEU A 256 -21.64 51.41 6.91
C LEU A 256 -21.20 52.42 5.84
N GLU A 257 -21.15 51.95 4.59
CA GLU A 257 -20.95 52.82 3.41
C GLU A 257 -22.10 53.83 3.24
N THR A 258 -23.33 53.36 3.52
CA THR A 258 -24.53 54.16 3.47
C THR A 258 -25.17 54.23 4.85
N PRO A 259 -25.31 55.45 5.46
CA PRO A 259 -25.97 55.61 6.75
C PRO A 259 -27.42 55.17 6.72
N ILE A 260 -27.92 54.68 7.87
CA ILE A 260 -29.33 54.28 8.03
C ILE A 260 -30.18 55.54 8.19
N GLU A 261 -31.05 55.83 7.20
CA GLU A 261 -31.79 57.08 7.11
C GLU A 261 -32.89 57.24 8.17
N GLU A 262 -33.40 56.13 8.73
CA GLU A 262 -34.54 56.18 9.67
C GLU A 262 -34.15 55.71 11.07
N ALA A 263 -34.59 56.41 12.10
CA ALA A 263 -34.54 55.94 13.49
C ALA A 263 -35.55 54.79 13.68
N GLY A 264 -35.25 53.82 14.53
CA GLY A 264 -36.05 52.65 14.77
C GLY A 264 -35.72 51.46 13.86
N THR A 265 -34.74 51.59 12.98
CA THR A 265 -34.28 50.50 12.12
C THR A 265 -33.48 49.49 12.96
N VAL A 266 -33.78 48.21 12.73
CA VAL A 266 -33.13 47.10 13.43
C VAL A 266 -31.80 46.74 12.75
N VAL A 267 -30.72 46.66 13.52
CA VAL A 267 -29.41 46.18 13.09
C VAL A 267 -29.08 44.93 13.88
N ASP A 268 -28.93 43.81 13.21
CA ASP A 268 -28.58 42.53 13.83
C ASP A 268 -27.12 42.22 13.55
N PHE A 269 -26.41 41.78 14.57
CA PHE A 269 -25.05 41.27 14.50
C PHE A 269 -25.05 39.79 14.81
N VAL A 270 -24.61 38.96 13.87
CA VAL A 270 -24.44 37.51 14.06
C VAL A 270 -22.97 37.22 14.05
N VAL A 271 -22.47 36.70 15.15
CA VAL A 271 -21.06 36.34 15.33
C VAL A 271 -20.91 34.85 15.47
N TYR A 272 -20.07 34.26 14.64
CA TYR A 272 -19.66 32.88 14.78
C TYR A 272 -18.25 32.83 15.36
N LYS A 273 -18.13 32.30 16.56
CA LYS A 273 -16.87 32.19 17.30
C LYS A 273 -16.40 30.73 17.30
N SER A 274 -15.11 30.53 16.97
CA SER A 274 -14.47 29.21 17.14
C SER A 274 -14.41 28.83 18.62
N VAL A 275 -14.65 27.57 18.95
CA VAL A 275 -14.70 27.04 20.31
C VAL A 275 -13.33 27.05 21.00
N ASP A 276 -12.24 27.07 20.23
CA ASP A 276 -10.86 26.96 20.71
C ASP A 276 -10.21 28.32 21.06
N THR A 277 -10.97 29.41 21.10
CA THR A 277 -10.45 30.79 21.32
C THR A 277 -10.91 31.43 22.63
N ASP A 278 -11.17 30.66 23.68
CA ASP A 278 -11.36 31.18 25.05
C ASP A 278 -10.03 31.42 25.75
#